data_2654498a91bbd3291672ab0eb87ede6b
#
_entry.id   2654498a91bbd3291672ab0eb87ede6b
#
_cell.length_a   1.000
_cell.length_b   1.000
_cell.length_c   1.000
_cell.angle_alpha   90.00
_cell.angle_beta   90.00
_cell.angle_gamma   90.00
#
_symmetry.space_group_name_H-M   'P 1'
#
loop_
_entity.id
_entity.type
_entity.pdbx_description
1 polymer ?
#
loop_
_entity_poly.entity_id
_entity_poly.type
_entity_poly.pdbx_seq_one_letter_code
_entity_poly.pdbx_strand_id
1 'polypeptide(L)'
;LVLGVHEQREALRGRMEKAVRQPEPLTALQGLTSDSFYAPLDAARRKEVAAEVRRGIEEGGLGIGMAHAYYPGADRSEILEVFEAAAALQVPIYTHARGRGLDAVQEVLANAAATGASLHIVHINSTTLGEVEPALRLIRSAQLRGVDVTTEAYPYTAASTLIQSSLFDGDWQSAYGISYDGLQWQATGERLTEQSFNEYRRQGGVLIIHMM
;
A
#
# COMPACT_ATOMS: atom_id res chain seq x y z
N LEU A 1 -3.28 -1.26 -8.18
CA LEU A 1 -3.69 -2.40 -9.02
C LEU A 1 -4.99 -2.04 -9.71
N VAL A 2 -4.95 -1.84 -11.02
CA VAL A 2 -6.12 -1.48 -11.83
C VAL A 2 -6.79 -2.78 -12.30
N LEU A 3 -8.03 -3.04 -11.89
CA LEU A 3 -8.79 -4.23 -12.28
C LEU A 3 -9.77 -3.86 -13.41
N GLY A 4 -9.67 -4.54 -14.55
CA GLY A 4 -10.48 -4.27 -15.73
C GLY A 4 -11.87 -4.91 -15.76
N VAL A 5 -12.75 -4.44 -16.63
CA VAL A 5 -14.10 -5.00 -16.89
C VAL A 5 -14.03 -6.36 -17.61
N HIS A 6 -15.15 -7.07 -17.70
CA HIS A 6 -15.24 -8.53 -17.90
C HIS A 6 -14.34 -9.12 -19.00
N GLU A 7 -14.19 -8.52 -20.17
CA GLU A 7 -13.32 -9.05 -21.24
C GLU A 7 -11.83 -8.78 -20.98
N GLN A 8 -11.52 -7.72 -20.25
CA GLN A 8 -10.16 -7.41 -19.82
C GLN A 8 -9.74 -8.19 -18.59
N ARG A 9 -10.70 -8.74 -17.79
CA ARG A 9 -10.40 -9.65 -16.67
C ARG A 9 -9.69 -10.91 -17.13
N GLU A 10 -10.10 -11.49 -18.26
CA GLU A 10 -9.44 -12.69 -18.81
C GLU A 10 -8.02 -12.36 -19.32
N ALA A 11 -7.84 -11.20 -19.99
CA ALA A 11 -6.52 -10.76 -20.42
C ALA A 11 -5.62 -10.35 -19.25
N LEU A 12 -6.20 -9.75 -18.19
CA LEU A 12 -5.50 -9.42 -16.96
C LEU A 12 -5.15 -10.69 -16.18
N ARG A 13 -6.10 -11.64 -16.06
CA ARG A 13 -5.88 -12.94 -15.45
C ARG A 13 -4.76 -13.70 -16.16
N GLY A 14 -4.75 -13.74 -17.49
CA GLY A 14 -3.68 -14.33 -18.27
C GLY A 14 -2.32 -13.66 -18.06
N ARG A 15 -2.30 -12.33 -17.93
CA ARG A 15 -1.07 -11.57 -17.58
C ARG A 15 -0.62 -11.81 -16.14
N MET A 16 -1.55 -11.88 -15.19
CA MET A 16 -1.26 -12.20 -13.79
C MET A 16 -0.77 -13.64 -13.63
N GLU A 17 -1.41 -14.60 -14.30
CA GLU A 17 -0.95 -16.00 -14.30
C GLU A 17 0.44 -16.13 -14.93
N LYS A 18 0.73 -15.39 -15.99
CA LYS A 18 2.05 -15.32 -16.61
C LYS A 18 3.07 -14.63 -15.70
N ALA A 19 2.69 -13.55 -15.03
CA ALA A 19 3.53 -12.85 -14.07
C ALA A 19 3.82 -13.68 -12.80
N VAL A 20 2.86 -14.48 -12.32
CA VAL A 20 3.05 -15.41 -11.20
C VAL A 20 3.96 -16.58 -11.59
N ARG A 21 3.95 -16.98 -12.86
CA ARG A 21 4.82 -18.05 -13.37
C ARG A 21 6.24 -17.60 -13.73
N GLN A 22 6.46 -16.29 -13.84
CA GLN A 22 7.79 -15.73 -14.13
C GLN A 22 8.33 -15.04 -12.86
N PRO A 23 9.57 -15.29 -12.46
CA PRO A 23 10.20 -14.63 -11.31
C PRO A 23 10.47 -13.14 -11.52
N GLU A 24 10.07 -12.57 -12.66
CA GLU A 24 10.34 -11.19 -13.09
C GLU A 24 9.62 -10.06 -12.34
N PRO A 25 8.40 -10.22 -11.76
CA PRO A 25 7.79 -9.12 -10.99
C PRO A 25 8.63 -8.64 -9.82
N LEU A 26 9.43 -9.54 -9.23
CA LEU A 26 10.35 -9.19 -8.14
C LEU A 26 11.59 -8.45 -8.66
N THR A 27 12.07 -8.77 -9.87
CA THR A 27 13.20 -8.10 -10.51
C THR A 27 12.87 -6.66 -10.94
N ALA A 28 11.63 -6.40 -11.36
CA ALA A 28 11.18 -5.04 -11.67
C ALA A 28 11.18 -4.13 -10.42
N LEU A 29 10.86 -4.68 -9.25
CA LEU A 29 10.96 -3.96 -7.98
C LEU A 29 12.40 -3.85 -7.46
N GLN A 30 13.30 -4.75 -7.83
CA GLN A 30 14.72 -4.70 -7.47
C GLN A 30 15.49 -3.56 -8.17
N GLY A 31 14.96 -3.03 -9.27
CA GLY A 31 15.51 -1.86 -9.97
C GLY A 31 15.09 -0.51 -9.37
N LEU A 32 14.18 -0.50 -8.37
CA LEU A 32 13.80 0.73 -7.68
C LEU A 32 14.94 1.13 -6.73
N THR A 33 15.52 2.29 -6.99
CA THR A 33 16.52 2.89 -6.11
C THR A 33 15.86 3.51 -4.88
N SER A 34 16.62 3.74 -3.82
CA SER A 34 16.15 4.49 -2.64
C SER A 34 15.52 5.84 -3.02
N ASP A 35 16.07 6.49 -4.04
CA ASP A 35 15.56 7.77 -4.54
C ASP A 35 14.12 7.68 -5.03
N SER A 36 13.72 6.54 -5.63
CA SER A 36 12.34 6.33 -6.10
C SER A 36 11.30 6.33 -4.97
N PHE A 37 11.70 5.97 -3.75
CA PHE A 37 10.80 5.94 -2.60
C PHE A 37 10.77 7.27 -1.84
N TYR A 38 11.87 8.03 -1.86
CA TYR A 38 12.06 9.21 -1.02
C TYR A 38 12.01 10.54 -1.78
N ALA A 39 12.19 10.55 -3.10
CA ALA A 39 12.09 11.76 -3.89
C ALA A 39 10.63 12.19 -4.06
N PRO A 40 10.25 13.41 -3.63
CA PRO A 40 8.93 13.93 -3.95
C PRO A 40 8.80 14.17 -5.45
N LEU A 41 7.62 13.96 -6.00
CA LEU A 41 7.34 14.28 -7.39
C LEU A 41 7.19 15.79 -7.58
N ASP A 42 7.86 16.34 -8.59
CA ASP A 42 7.59 17.70 -9.03
C ASP A 42 6.22 17.82 -9.73
N ALA A 43 5.76 19.04 -9.98
CA ALA A 43 4.46 19.31 -10.58
C ALA A 43 4.30 18.70 -11.99
N ALA A 44 5.37 18.55 -12.76
CA ALA A 44 5.32 17.94 -14.08
C ALA A 44 5.11 16.43 -13.97
N ARG A 45 5.86 15.77 -13.11
CA ARG A 45 5.74 14.34 -12.83
C ARG A 45 4.40 13.97 -12.21
N ARG A 46 3.85 14.79 -11.31
CA ARG A 46 2.50 14.58 -10.76
C ARG A 46 1.44 14.62 -11.85
N LYS A 47 1.55 15.53 -12.83
CA LYS A 47 0.65 15.56 -13.99
C LYS A 47 0.78 14.31 -14.86
N GLU A 48 1.98 13.80 -15.05
CA GLU A 48 2.22 12.55 -15.78
C GLU A 48 1.52 11.37 -15.05
N VAL A 49 1.71 11.25 -13.74
CA VAL A 49 1.03 10.22 -12.93
C VAL A 49 -0.49 10.33 -13.04
N ALA A 50 -1.05 11.54 -12.93
CA ALA A 50 -2.49 11.76 -13.08
C ALA A 50 -3.01 11.38 -14.48
N ALA A 51 -2.23 11.64 -15.53
CA ALA A 51 -2.57 11.24 -16.90
C ALA A 51 -2.53 9.71 -17.06
N GLU A 52 -1.53 9.04 -16.49
CA GLU A 52 -1.42 7.58 -16.51
C GLU A 52 -2.57 6.91 -15.73
N VAL A 53 -2.93 7.45 -14.57
CA VAL A 53 -4.09 6.99 -13.79
C VAL A 53 -5.37 7.11 -14.63
N ARG A 54 -5.61 8.28 -15.25
CA ARG A 54 -6.77 8.49 -16.12
C ARG A 54 -6.80 7.49 -17.26
N ARG A 55 -5.69 7.31 -17.96
CA ARG A 55 -5.59 6.35 -19.06
C ARG A 55 -5.90 4.92 -18.57
N GLY A 56 -5.33 4.50 -17.43
CA GLY A 56 -5.60 3.18 -16.87
C GLY A 56 -7.08 2.95 -16.51
N ILE A 57 -7.79 4.01 -16.10
CA ILE A 57 -9.24 3.93 -15.84
C ILE A 57 -10.02 3.89 -17.17
N GLU A 58 -9.65 4.70 -18.16
CA GLU A 58 -10.26 4.70 -19.50
C GLU A 58 -10.07 3.36 -20.24
N GLU A 59 -8.97 2.67 -19.98
CA GLU A 59 -8.69 1.30 -20.46
C GLU A 59 -9.47 0.21 -19.69
N GLY A 60 -10.34 0.59 -18.75
CA GLY A 60 -11.23 -0.29 -18.01
C GLY A 60 -10.78 -0.60 -16.58
N GLY A 61 -9.97 0.24 -15.99
CA GLY A 61 -9.63 0.18 -14.58
C GLY A 61 -10.84 0.43 -13.68
N LEU A 62 -10.98 -0.36 -12.60
CA LEU A 62 -12.11 -0.27 -11.66
C LEU A 62 -11.83 0.65 -10.48
N GLY A 63 -10.60 1.12 -10.30
CA GLY A 63 -10.20 1.95 -9.18
C GLY A 63 -8.70 2.19 -9.13
N ILE A 64 -8.27 3.00 -8.19
CA ILE A 64 -6.87 3.38 -7.99
C ILE A 64 -6.31 2.61 -6.80
N GLY A 65 -5.28 1.80 -7.03
CA GLY A 65 -4.48 1.17 -5.97
C GLY A 65 -3.37 2.11 -5.53
N MET A 66 -3.39 2.54 -4.26
CA MET A 66 -2.41 3.47 -3.72
C MET A 66 -1.72 2.89 -2.48
N ALA A 67 -0.47 2.48 -2.64
CA ALA A 67 0.33 1.89 -1.56
C ALA A 67 1.36 2.88 -1.01
N HIS A 68 0.90 4.07 -0.59
CA HIS A 68 1.79 5.17 -0.20
C HIS A 68 2.57 4.95 1.11
N ALA A 69 2.27 3.87 1.83
CA ALA A 69 3.17 3.39 2.89
C ALA A 69 4.59 3.06 2.39
N TYR A 70 4.70 2.67 1.11
CA TYR A 70 5.97 2.33 0.48
C TYR A 70 6.68 3.50 -0.19
N TYR A 71 6.04 4.68 -0.24
CA TYR A 71 6.58 5.88 -0.88
C TYR A 71 6.64 7.05 0.11
N PRO A 72 7.53 6.99 1.10
CA PRO A 72 7.61 8.03 2.13
C PRO A 72 7.93 9.42 1.59
N GLY A 73 8.46 9.52 0.36
CA GLY A 73 8.69 10.78 -0.35
C GLY A 73 7.43 11.45 -0.90
N ALA A 74 6.32 10.71 -1.06
CA ALA A 74 5.07 11.32 -1.49
C ALA A 74 4.55 12.30 -0.44
N ASP A 75 4.44 13.57 -0.80
CA ASP A 75 3.94 14.60 0.09
C ASP A 75 2.40 14.57 0.21
N ARG A 76 1.85 15.36 1.14
CA ARG A 76 0.40 15.38 1.37
C ARG A 76 -0.37 15.95 0.18
N SER A 77 0.24 16.85 -0.58
CA SER A 77 -0.38 17.43 -1.78
C SER A 77 -0.47 16.41 -2.90
N GLU A 78 0.58 15.62 -3.10
CA GLU A 78 0.60 14.51 -4.06
C GLU A 78 -0.51 13.49 -3.74
N ILE A 79 -0.64 13.09 -2.47
CA ILE A 79 -1.69 12.17 -2.04
C ILE A 79 -3.09 12.78 -2.27
N LEU A 80 -3.29 14.05 -1.92
CA LEU A 80 -4.57 14.74 -2.14
C LEU A 80 -4.93 14.81 -3.63
N GLU A 81 -3.98 15.11 -4.51
CA GLU A 81 -4.20 15.14 -5.97
C GLU A 81 -4.69 13.79 -6.52
N VAL A 82 -4.23 12.67 -5.94
CA VAL A 82 -4.74 11.32 -6.30
C VAL A 82 -6.20 11.15 -5.88
N PHE A 83 -6.59 11.65 -4.70
CA PHE A 83 -7.99 11.65 -4.25
C PHE A 83 -8.87 12.54 -5.11
N GLU A 84 -8.40 13.71 -5.50
CA GLU A 84 -9.10 14.60 -6.44
C GLU A 84 -9.31 13.93 -7.80
N ALA A 85 -8.28 13.25 -8.32
CA ALA A 85 -8.38 12.51 -9.56
C ALA A 85 -9.39 11.35 -9.46
N ALA A 86 -9.39 10.59 -8.36
CA ALA A 86 -10.35 9.52 -8.13
C ALA A 86 -11.80 10.02 -8.08
N ALA A 87 -12.03 11.13 -7.36
CA ALA A 87 -13.34 11.77 -7.29
C ALA A 87 -13.82 12.24 -8.67
N ALA A 88 -12.95 12.89 -9.46
CA ALA A 88 -13.25 13.35 -10.80
C ALA A 88 -13.54 12.20 -11.78
N LEU A 89 -12.88 11.06 -11.62
CA LEU A 89 -13.09 9.85 -12.41
C LEU A 89 -14.23 8.97 -11.89
N GLN A 90 -14.78 9.29 -10.72
CA GLN A 90 -15.83 8.52 -10.04
C GLN A 90 -15.44 7.05 -9.80
N VAL A 91 -14.19 6.82 -9.38
CA VAL A 91 -13.65 5.50 -9.07
C VAL A 91 -13.14 5.44 -7.63
N PRO A 92 -13.18 4.27 -6.98
CA PRO A 92 -12.68 4.12 -5.61
C PRO A 92 -11.15 4.12 -5.56
N ILE A 93 -10.63 4.55 -4.39
CA ILE A 93 -9.23 4.37 -4.01
C ILE A 93 -9.13 3.17 -3.06
N TYR A 94 -8.23 2.24 -3.35
CA TYR A 94 -7.82 1.15 -2.48
C TYR A 94 -6.46 1.50 -1.90
N THR A 95 -6.40 1.81 -0.60
CA THR A 95 -5.17 2.36 -0.04
C THR A 95 -4.53 1.49 1.02
N HIS A 96 -3.23 1.26 0.86
CA HIS A 96 -2.31 0.88 1.93
C HIS A 96 -1.77 2.18 2.53
N ALA A 97 -2.44 2.66 3.58
CA ALA A 97 -2.17 3.95 4.19
C ALA A 97 -0.76 3.99 4.82
N ARG A 98 -0.09 5.12 4.70
CA ARG A 98 1.21 5.35 5.35
C ARG A 98 1.03 5.62 6.84
N GLY A 99 2.08 5.37 7.59
CA GLY A 99 2.02 5.51 9.04
C GLY A 99 1.34 4.32 9.71
N ARG A 100 0.89 4.52 10.92
CA ARG A 100 0.29 3.48 11.74
C ARG A 100 -0.81 4.01 12.60
N GLY A 101 -1.61 3.08 13.09
CA GLY A 101 -2.65 3.39 14.05
C GLY A 101 -3.68 4.37 13.49
N LEU A 102 -4.16 5.20 14.36
CA LEU A 102 -5.23 6.14 14.06
C LEU A 102 -4.81 7.22 13.05
N ASP A 103 -3.55 7.68 13.10
CA ASP A 103 -3.03 8.73 12.22
C ASP A 103 -3.11 8.34 10.74
N ALA A 104 -2.79 7.07 10.43
CA ALA A 104 -2.87 6.54 9.08
C ALA A 104 -4.30 6.58 8.52
N VAL A 105 -5.29 6.26 9.37
CA VAL A 105 -6.71 6.30 9.01
C VAL A 105 -7.21 7.73 8.90
N GLN A 106 -6.78 8.63 9.77
CA GLN A 106 -7.18 10.04 9.75
C GLN A 106 -6.77 10.75 8.47
N GLU A 107 -5.55 10.52 7.98
CA GLU A 107 -5.06 11.16 6.76
C GLU A 107 -5.94 10.81 5.55
N VAL A 108 -6.21 9.53 5.34
CA VAL A 108 -6.98 9.08 4.18
C VAL A 108 -8.46 9.41 4.28
N LEU A 109 -9.02 9.40 5.50
CA LEU A 109 -10.39 9.85 5.73
C LEU A 109 -10.56 11.35 5.49
N ALA A 110 -9.59 12.17 5.90
CA ALA A 110 -9.61 13.61 5.65
C ALA A 110 -9.61 13.92 4.15
N ASN A 111 -8.76 13.22 3.38
CA ASN A 111 -8.71 13.36 1.94
C ASN A 111 -10.03 12.91 1.27
N ALA A 112 -10.58 11.76 1.66
CA ALA A 112 -11.86 11.28 1.14
C ALA A 112 -13.02 12.24 1.45
N ALA A 113 -13.08 12.77 2.68
CA ALA A 113 -14.08 13.74 3.09
C ALA A 113 -13.96 15.09 2.33
N ALA A 114 -12.74 15.53 2.07
CA ALA A 114 -12.47 16.80 1.38
C ALA A 114 -12.81 16.73 -0.13
N THR A 115 -12.58 15.57 -0.77
CA THR A 115 -12.71 15.41 -2.22
C THR A 115 -14.00 14.72 -2.65
N GLY A 116 -14.66 14.01 -1.74
CA GLY A 116 -15.80 13.14 -2.06
C GLY A 116 -15.41 11.83 -2.75
N ALA A 117 -14.13 11.46 -2.76
CA ALA A 117 -13.67 10.19 -3.32
C ALA A 117 -14.14 9.00 -2.48
N SER A 118 -14.58 7.93 -3.14
CA SER A 118 -14.83 6.64 -2.49
C SER A 118 -13.53 6.02 -2.03
N LEU A 119 -13.46 5.58 -0.77
CA LEU A 119 -12.26 5.08 -0.12
C LEU A 119 -12.43 3.64 0.36
N HIS A 120 -11.45 2.79 0.06
CA HIS A 120 -11.29 1.48 0.69
C HIS A 120 -9.93 1.40 1.40
N ILE A 121 -9.94 1.28 2.72
CA ILE A 121 -8.73 1.11 3.52
C ILE A 121 -8.46 -0.39 3.61
N VAL A 122 -7.37 -0.85 2.99
CA VAL A 122 -7.03 -2.27 2.97
C VAL A 122 -6.43 -2.71 4.31
N HIS A 123 -6.64 -3.98 4.68
CA HIS A 123 -6.05 -4.67 5.83
C HIS A 123 -5.94 -3.80 7.10
N ILE A 124 -7.07 -3.27 7.57
CA ILE A 124 -7.14 -2.37 8.73
C ILE A 124 -6.42 -2.94 9.97
N ASN A 125 -6.45 -4.26 10.15
CA ASN A 125 -5.80 -4.94 11.26
C ASN A 125 -4.28 -4.74 11.31
N SER A 126 -3.58 -4.81 10.16
CA SER A 126 -2.13 -4.55 10.11
C SER A 126 -1.78 -3.06 10.05
N THR A 127 -2.69 -2.23 9.55
CA THR A 127 -2.50 -0.78 9.53
C THR A 127 -2.60 -0.18 10.93
N THR A 128 -3.55 -0.65 11.74
CA THR A 128 -3.86 -0.04 13.02
C THR A 128 -3.38 -0.83 14.25
N LEU A 129 -3.07 -2.11 14.09
CA LEU A 129 -2.60 -2.99 15.17
C LEU A 129 -3.47 -2.86 16.43
N GLY A 130 -2.91 -2.47 17.57
CA GLY A 130 -3.64 -2.29 18.83
C GLY A 130 -4.71 -1.19 18.83
N GLU A 131 -4.81 -0.38 17.77
CA GLU A 131 -5.77 0.71 17.63
C GLU A 131 -6.94 0.40 16.67
N VAL A 132 -7.18 -0.88 16.35
CA VAL A 132 -8.28 -1.29 15.45
C VAL A 132 -9.63 -0.75 15.91
N GLU A 133 -9.94 -0.85 17.21
CA GLU A 133 -11.24 -0.41 17.72
C GLU A 133 -11.48 1.11 17.60
N PRO A 134 -10.57 2.01 18.01
CA PRO A 134 -10.75 3.43 17.76
C PRO A 134 -10.77 3.78 16.26
N ALA A 135 -10.02 3.09 15.41
CA ALA A 135 -10.05 3.27 13.97
C ALA A 135 -11.41 2.91 13.36
N LEU A 136 -11.99 1.78 13.75
CA LEU A 136 -13.33 1.38 13.30
C LEU A 136 -14.41 2.36 13.78
N ARG A 137 -14.32 2.90 15.01
CA ARG A 137 -15.21 3.96 15.47
C ARG A 137 -15.09 5.22 14.63
N LEU A 138 -13.88 5.60 14.24
CA LEU A 138 -13.63 6.77 13.37
C LEU A 138 -14.23 6.55 11.97
N ILE A 139 -13.98 5.39 11.36
CA ILE A 139 -14.56 5.02 10.07
C ILE A 139 -16.10 5.05 10.14
N ARG A 140 -16.69 4.44 11.16
CA ARG A 140 -18.14 4.46 11.37
C ARG A 140 -18.68 5.88 11.50
N SER A 141 -17.98 6.75 12.22
CA SER A 141 -18.37 8.15 12.37
C SER A 141 -18.30 8.93 11.05
N ALA A 142 -17.32 8.62 10.20
CA ALA A 142 -17.19 9.20 8.87
C ALA A 142 -18.34 8.74 7.95
N GLN A 143 -18.66 7.44 7.96
CA GLN A 143 -19.79 6.88 7.22
C GLN A 143 -21.13 7.54 7.59
N LEU A 144 -21.38 7.75 8.89
CA LEU A 144 -22.61 8.43 9.37
C LEU A 144 -22.68 9.89 8.92
N ARG A 145 -21.59 10.49 8.50
CA ARG A 145 -21.50 11.86 7.94
C ARG A 145 -21.45 11.88 6.41
N GLY A 146 -21.68 10.73 5.78
CA GLY A 146 -21.77 10.62 4.32
C GLY A 146 -20.44 10.41 3.60
N VAL A 147 -19.33 10.15 4.31
CA VAL A 147 -18.09 9.73 3.67
C VAL A 147 -18.25 8.29 3.17
N ASP A 148 -18.03 8.08 1.87
CA ASP A 148 -18.05 6.75 1.27
C ASP A 148 -16.73 6.05 1.58
N VAL A 149 -16.70 5.30 2.68
CA VAL A 149 -15.51 4.58 3.14
C VAL A 149 -15.86 3.16 3.55
N THR A 150 -15.01 2.23 3.13
CA THR A 150 -15.06 0.81 3.52
C THR A 150 -13.68 0.35 3.97
N THR A 151 -13.63 -0.80 4.63
CA THR A 151 -12.37 -1.43 5.04
C THR A 151 -12.51 -2.94 5.09
N GLU A 152 -11.39 -3.65 5.11
CA GLU A 152 -11.33 -5.09 5.26
C GLU A 152 -10.22 -5.50 6.24
N ALA A 153 -10.28 -6.74 6.72
CA ALA A 153 -9.26 -7.35 7.54
C ALA A 153 -8.97 -8.77 7.04
N TYR A 154 -7.74 -9.21 7.15
CA TYR A 154 -7.38 -10.59 6.85
C TYR A 154 -7.30 -11.43 8.15
N PRO A 155 -7.58 -12.75 8.07
CA PRO A 155 -7.66 -13.61 9.27
C PRO A 155 -6.32 -14.23 9.68
N TYR A 156 -5.20 -13.69 9.20
CA TYR A 156 -3.86 -14.22 9.49
C TYR A 156 -3.18 -13.42 10.59
N THR A 157 -2.32 -14.08 11.37
CA THR A 157 -1.53 -13.47 12.45
C THR A 157 -0.18 -12.92 11.99
N ALA A 158 0.04 -12.90 10.68
CA ALA A 158 1.28 -12.40 10.09
C ALA A 158 1.01 -11.69 8.76
N ALA A 159 1.87 -10.74 8.42
CA ALA A 159 1.91 -10.07 7.13
C ALA A 159 3.13 -10.54 6.34
N SER A 160 3.18 -10.23 5.04
CA SER A 160 4.37 -10.45 4.23
C SER A 160 4.66 -9.26 3.32
N THR A 161 5.94 -9.00 3.09
CA THR A 161 6.40 -7.93 2.20
C THR A 161 7.82 -8.21 1.72
N LEU A 162 8.32 -7.33 0.84
CA LEU A 162 9.71 -7.37 0.41
C LEU A 162 10.64 -6.78 1.48
N ILE A 163 11.73 -7.47 1.78
CA ILE A 163 12.72 -7.02 2.76
C ILE A 163 13.39 -5.69 2.35
N GLN A 164 13.45 -5.41 1.04
CA GLN A 164 14.03 -4.17 0.51
C GLN A 164 13.08 -2.97 0.59
N SER A 165 11.83 -3.15 1.01
CA SER A 165 10.87 -2.06 1.09
C SER A 165 11.31 -0.98 2.09
N SER A 166 10.86 0.25 1.86
CA SER A 166 11.09 1.40 2.75
C SER A 166 10.50 1.20 4.16
N LEU A 167 9.63 0.21 4.35
CA LEU A 167 9.07 -0.15 5.67
C LEU A 167 10.14 -0.58 6.67
N PHE A 168 11.31 -1.02 6.19
CA PHE A 168 12.44 -1.45 7.02
C PHE A 168 13.58 -0.43 7.07
N ASP A 169 13.33 0.80 6.63
CA ASP A 169 14.29 1.89 6.76
C ASP A 169 14.17 2.57 8.12
N GLY A 170 15.25 3.17 8.60
CA GLY A 170 15.28 3.86 9.89
C GLY A 170 14.98 2.95 11.08
N ASP A 171 14.26 3.46 12.05
CA ASP A 171 13.91 2.75 13.29
C ASP A 171 12.61 1.94 13.15
N TRP A 172 12.60 1.01 12.22
CA TRP A 172 11.46 0.15 11.95
C TRP A 172 11.08 -0.74 13.15
N GLN A 173 12.06 -1.12 13.98
CA GLN A 173 11.82 -1.97 15.16
C GLN A 173 10.91 -1.28 16.17
N SER A 174 11.21 -0.03 16.49
CA SER A 174 10.31 0.77 17.34
C SER A 174 8.96 1.02 16.68
N ALA A 175 8.97 1.31 15.37
CA ALA A 175 7.75 1.58 14.62
C ALA A 175 6.80 0.36 14.58
N TYR A 176 7.33 -0.86 14.51
CA TYR A 176 6.54 -2.10 14.47
C TYR A 176 6.39 -2.78 15.85
N GLY A 177 7.16 -2.36 16.84
CA GLY A 177 7.19 -3.01 18.15
C GLY A 177 7.72 -4.44 18.10
N ILE A 178 8.55 -4.77 17.11
CA ILE A 178 9.13 -6.10 16.89
C ILE A 178 10.64 -6.01 16.74
N SER A 179 11.32 -7.11 17.06
CA SER A 179 12.76 -7.29 16.81
C SER A 179 12.99 -8.19 15.58
N TYR A 180 14.25 -8.47 15.27
CA TYR A 180 14.60 -9.30 14.10
C TYR A 180 13.96 -10.69 14.15
N ASP A 181 13.80 -11.29 15.32
CA ASP A 181 13.15 -12.60 15.51
C ASP A 181 11.63 -12.57 15.24
N GLY A 182 11.01 -11.39 15.20
CA GLY A 182 9.66 -11.19 14.70
C GLY A 182 9.55 -11.34 13.18
N LEU A 183 10.70 -11.36 12.49
CA LEU A 183 10.78 -11.53 11.04
C LEU A 183 11.16 -12.97 10.68
N GLN A 184 10.55 -13.51 9.62
CA GLN A 184 10.82 -14.85 9.13
C GLN A 184 11.15 -14.80 7.63
N TRP A 185 12.26 -15.42 7.23
CA TRP A 185 12.59 -15.55 5.82
C TRP A 185 11.66 -16.55 5.14
N GLN A 186 10.92 -16.11 4.14
CA GLN A 186 9.87 -16.92 3.53
C GLN A 186 10.42 -18.19 2.85
N ALA A 187 11.59 -18.11 2.24
CA ALA A 187 12.15 -19.23 1.48
C ALA A 187 12.63 -20.40 2.37
N THR A 188 13.11 -20.14 3.59
CA THR A 188 13.66 -21.16 4.49
C THR A 188 12.82 -21.39 5.73
N GLY A 189 11.96 -20.43 6.08
CA GLY A 189 11.20 -20.46 7.32
C GLY A 189 12.00 -20.05 8.57
N GLU A 190 13.25 -19.65 8.44
CA GLU A 190 14.08 -19.23 9.57
C GLU A 190 13.66 -17.87 10.14
N ARG A 191 13.78 -17.71 11.45
CA ARG A 191 13.66 -16.42 12.11
C ARG A 191 14.94 -15.63 11.94
N LEU A 192 14.81 -14.31 11.70
CA LEU A 192 15.96 -13.49 11.36
C LEU A 192 16.73 -13.06 12.63
N THR A 193 18.01 -12.89 12.43
CA THR A 193 18.93 -12.12 13.28
C THR A 193 19.29 -10.82 12.58
N GLU A 194 19.93 -9.89 13.26
CA GLU A 194 20.46 -8.68 12.64
C GLU A 194 21.39 -9.01 11.45
N GLN A 195 22.24 -10.02 11.62
CA GLN A 195 23.18 -10.43 10.58
C GLN A 195 22.45 -10.96 9.33
N SER A 196 21.53 -11.92 9.51
CA SER A 196 20.79 -12.50 8.39
C SER A 196 19.83 -11.50 7.75
N PHE A 197 19.23 -10.59 8.54
CA PHE A 197 18.44 -9.49 8.00
C PHE A 197 19.26 -8.61 7.04
N ASN A 198 20.44 -8.17 7.46
CA ASN A 198 21.31 -7.34 6.65
C ASN A 198 21.84 -8.07 5.38
N GLU A 199 22.06 -9.38 5.47
CA GLU A 199 22.45 -10.21 4.34
C GLU A 199 21.30 -10.33 3.33
N TYR A 200 20.11 -10.75 3.77
CA TYR A 200 18.94 -10.90 2.89
C TYR A 200 18.45 -9.56 2.33
N ARG A 201 18.62 -8.46 3.07
CA ARG A 201 18.29 -7.14 2.53
C ARG A 201 19.12 -6.75 1.31
N ARG A 202 20.39 -7.16 1.26
CA ARG A 202 21.23 -6.98 0.06
C ARG A 202 20.85 -7.93 -1.07
N GLN A 203 20.43 -9.13 -0.73
CA GLN A 203 20.00 -10.16 -1.70
C GLN A 203 18.61 -9.87 -2.28
N GLY A 204 17.71 -9.37 -1.45
CA GLY A 204 16.30 -9.18 -1.79
C GLY A 204 15.46 -10.44 -1.67
N GLY A 205 14.18 -10.24 -1.42
CA GLY A 205 13.22 -11.33 -1.33
C GLY A 205 12.06 -11.03 -0.39
N VAL A 206 11.27 -12.05 -0.10
CA VAL A 206 10.06 -11.94 0.72
C VAL A 206 10.32 -12.37 2.14
N LEU A 207 9.82 -11.59 3.08
CA LEU A 207 9.77 -11.98 4.48
C LEU A 207 8.34 -11.96 5.04
N ILE A 208 8.16 -12.70 6.12
CA ILE A 208 6.93 -12.76 6.90
C ILE A 208 7.17 -11.96 8.19
N ILE A 209 6.21 -11.12 8.55
CA ILE A 209 6.24 -10.25 9.73
C ILE A 209 5.23 -10.78 10.73
N HIS A 210 5.68 -11.24 11.88
CA HIS A 210 4.84 -11.73 12.98
C HIS A 210 4.66 -10.60 14.01
N MET A 211 3.62 -9.80 13.84
CA MET A 211 3.34 -8.62 14.68
C MET A 211 1.94 -8.63 15.33
N MET A 212 1.25 -9.77 15.25
CA MET A 212 -0.11 -9.94 15.80
C MET A 212 -0.18 -11.22 16.63
#